data_b19f4a6f91d7673673ff12d962a59651
#
_entry.id   b19f4a6f91d7673673ff12d962a59651
#
_cell.length_a   1.000
_cell.length_b   1.000
_cell.length_c   1.000
_cell.angle_alpha   90.00
_cell.angle_beta   90.00
_cell.angle_gamma   90.00
#
_symmetry.space_group_name_H-M   'P 1'
#
loop_
_entity.id
_entity.type
_entity.pdbx_description
1 polymer ?
#
loop_
_entity_poly.entity_id
_entity_poly.type
_entity_poly.pdbx_seq_one_letter_code
_entity_poly.pdbx_strand_id
1 'polypeptide(L)'
;SMTPKEIKSYLDEYIISQEQAKRDVAVAVSYHYNRLANANIERKNNILLIGPTGVGKTYILQKIASIIKVPFVEVDISKFSKTGYVGMSVDDILRYVLSKANNKKEEAEKAIVYIDEIDKIRTQFTSGGGRDINGQDIQTELLKILEGAEIPITVGGPMSRENLISVDTRNMLFVCSGAFPDLEQIIGARIGKEKSIGFSATPTKRSETDSNFDKVSVEDLVKYGFLREFLGRLPVITVLSPLSKPDLKRILSE
;
A
#
# COMPACT_ATOMS: atom_id res chain seq x y z
N SER A 1 -5.00 -3.34 -23.46
CA SER A 1 -5.18 -3.21 -22.02
C SER A 1 -5.60 -4.57 -21.44
N MET A 2 -4.98 -4.96 -20.32
CA MET A 2 -5.26 -6.25 -19.69
C MET A 2 -6.52 -6.17 -18.82
N THR A 3 -7.35 -7.21 -18.92
CA THR A 3 -8.52 -7.36 -18.06
C THR A 3 -8.12 -7.84 -16.66
N PRO A 4 -8.97 -7.64 -15.64
CA PRO A 4 -8.71 -8.20 -14.30
C PRO A 4 -8.49 -9.71 -14.33
N LYS A 5 -9.26 -10.43 -15.14
CA LYS A 5 -9.14 -11.87 -15.29
C LYS A 5 -7.79 -12.30 -15.87
N GLU A 6 -7.29 -11.58 -16.86
CA GLU A 6 -5.98 -11.84 -17.47
C GLU A 6 -4.85 -11.57 -16.46
N ILE A 7 -4.92 -10.48 -15.71
CA ILE A 7 -3.95 -10.16 -14.66
C ILE A 7 -3.96 -11.23 -13.58
N LYS A 8 -5.14 -11.64 -13.11
CA LYS A 8 -5.25 -12.68 -12.08
C LYS A 8 -4.70 -14.02 -12.57
N SER A 9 -5.00 -14.40 -13.81
CA SER A 9 -4.48 -15.64 -14.40
C SER A 9 -2.95 -15.63 -14.45
N TYR A 10 -2.36 -14.50 -14.80
CA TYR A 10 -0.91 -14.34 -14.78
C TYR A 10 -0.35 -14.46 -13.35
N LEU A 11 -1.00 -13.83 -12.37
CA LEU A 11 -0.58 -13.93 -10.98
C LEU A 11 -0.70 -15.36 -10.43
N ASP A 12 -1.69 -16.12 -10.85
CA ASP A 12 -1.90 -17.49 -10.43
C ASP A 12 -0.72 -18.40 -10.84
N GLU A 13 0.01 -18.06 -11.89
CA GLU A 13 1.21 -18.80 -12.33
C GLU A 13 2.38 -18.61 -11.36
N TYR A 14 2.48 -17.49 -10.68
CA TYR A 14 3.65 -17.10 -9.88
C TYR A 14 3.38 -17.06 -8.38
N ILE A 15 2.12 -16.93 -7.96
CA ILE A 15 1.77 -16.70 -6.57
C ILE A 15 0.79 -17.77 -6.12
N ILE A 16 1.18 -18.48 -5.09
CA ILE A 16 0.39 -19.56 -4.49
C ILE A 16 -0.57 -18.95 -3.48
N SER A 17 -1.81 -19.42 -3.48
CA SER A 17 -2.87 -18.93 -2.58
C SER A 17 -3.17 -17.44 -2.79
N GLN A 18 -3.59 -16.73 -1.77
CA GLN A 18 -3.89 -15.28 -1.80
C GLN A 18 -4.96 -14.91 -2.84
N GLU A 19 -6.00 -15.75 -2.96
CA GLU A 19 -7.02 -15.59 -4.00
C GLU A 19 -7.72 -14.22 -3.94
N GLN A 20 -8.12 -13.78 -2.76
CA GLN A 20 -8.81 -12.48 -2.62
C GLN A 20 -7.88 -11.31 -2.92
N ALA A 21 -6.65 -11.35 -2.42
CA ALA A 21 -5.67 -10.29 -2.68
C ALA A 21 -5.33 -10.20 -4.16
N LYS A 22 -5.12 -11.33 -4.84
CA LYS A 22 -4.86 -11.36 -6.28
C LYS A 22 -6.02 -10.75 -7.08
N ARG A 23 -7.26 -11.05 -6.69
CA ARG A 23 -8.46 -10.47 -7.34
C ARG A 23 -8.54 -8.97 -7.12
N ASP A 24 -8.40 -8.53 -5.88
CA ASP A 24 -8.52 -7.11 -5.52
C ASP A 24 -7.45 -6.28 -6.22
N VAL A 25 -6.21 -6.75 -6.21
CA VAL A 25 -5.10 -6.08 -6.89
C VAL A 25 -5.30 -6.08 -8.40
N ALA A 26 -5.72 -7.20 -8.99
CA ALA A 26 -5.97 -7.30 -10.42
C ALA A 26 -7.05 -6.32 -10.89
N VAL A 27 -8.14 -6.19 -10.13
CA VAL A 27 -9.21 -5.23 -10.40
C VAL A 27 -8.71 -3.80 -10.29
N ALA A 28 -8.01 -3.47 -9.22
CA ALA A 28 -7.50 -2.11 -8.98
C ALA A 28 -6.51 -1.68 -10.05
N VAL A 29 -5.57 -2.56 -10.42
CA VAL A 29 -4.57 -2.29 -11.45
C VAL A 29 -5.22 -2.15 -12.82
N SER A 30 -6.09 -3.07 -13.19
CA SER A 30 -6.80 -3.00 -14.47
C SER A 30 -7.61 -1.72 -14.59
N TYR A 31 -8.34 -1.36 -13.54
CA TYR A 31 -9.12 -0.13 -13.50
C TYR A 31 -8.22 1.11 -13.66
N HIS A 32 -7.10 1.14 -12.95
CA HIS A 32 -6.18 2.27 -12.98
C HIS A 32 -5.62 2.51 -14.39
N TYR A 33 -5.11 1.46 -15.04
CA TYR A 33 -4.49 1.59 -16.36
C TYR A 33 -5.51 1.76 -17.49
N ASN A 34 -6.72 1.24 -17.33
CA ASN A 34 -7.83 1.56 -18.24
C ASN A 34 -8.31 3.00 -18.09
N ARG A 35 -8.23 3.55 -16.88
CA ARG A 35 -8.52 4.97 -16.62
C ARG A 35 -7.59 5.88 -17.40
N LEU A 36 -6.30 5.53 -17.53
CA LEU A 36 -5.33 6.31 -18.29
C LEU A 36 -5.66 6.36 -19.78
N ALA A 37 -6.31 5.31 -20.30
CA ALA A 37 -6.76 5.27 -21.69
C ALA A 37 -8.07 6.03 -21.91
N ASN A 38 -8.88 6.23 -20.87
CA ASN A 38 -10.20 6.85 -20.91
C ASN A 38 -10.26 8.05 -19.96
N ALA A 39 -10.18 9.27 -20.50
CA ALA A 39 -10.06 10.51 -19.74
C ALA A 39 -11.24 10.84 -18.79
N ASN A 40 -12.31 10.03 -18.76
CA ASN A 40 -13.53 10.31 -18.02
C ASN A 40 -13.65 9.64 -16.65
N ILE A 41 -12.62 8.93 -16.18
CA ILE A 41 -12.66 8.21 -14.91
C ILE A 41 -11.80 8.96 -13.89
N GLU A 42 -12.44 9.49 -12.84
CA GLU A 42 -11.82 10.48 -11.94
C GLU A 42 -11.15 9.91 -10.70
N ARG A 43 -11.39 8.65 -10.30
CA ARG A 43 -10.88 8.12 -9.03
C ARG A 43 -9.74 7.12 -9.19
N LYS A 44 -8.67 7.35 -8.44
CA LYS A 44 -7.60 6.37 -8.28
C LYS A 44 -8.01 5.25 -7.34
N ASN A 45 -7.59 4.03 -7.65
CA ASN A 45 -7.74 2.86 -6.79
C ASN A 45 -6.41 2.49 -6.13
N ASN A 46 -5.81 3.44 -5.41
CA ASN A 46 -4.64 3.14 -4.59
C ASN A 46 -4.98 2.06 -3.57
N ILE A 47 -3.99 1.24 -3.25
CA ILE A 47 -4.19 -0.02 -2.53
C ILE A 47 -3.49 0.02 -1.17
N LEU A 48 -4.17 -0.49 -0.15
CA LEU A 48 -3.57 -0.82 1.14
C LEU A 48 -3.51 -2.35 1.27
N LEU A 49 -2.30 -2.89 1.33
CA LEU A 49 -2.05 -4.32 1.54
C LEU A 49 -1.71 -4.58 3.00
N ILE A 50 -2.47 -5.43 3.64
CA ILE A 50 -2.23 -5.84 5.02
C ILE A 50 -1.86 -7.31 5.04
N GLY A 51 -0.73 -7.65 5.65
CA GLY A 51 -0.34 -9.04 5.76
C GLY A 51 1.06 -9.22 6.35
N PRO A 52 1.33 -10.42 6.86
CA PRO A 52 2.62 -10.71 7.49
C PRO A 52 3.76 -10.66 6.48
N THR A 53 4.98 -10.53 6.99
CA THR A 53 6.20 -10.56 6.19
C THR A 53 6.35 -11.93 5.51
N GLY A 54 6.84 -11.94 4.27
CA GLY A 54 7.18 -13.19 3.57
C GLY A 54 6.03 -13.88 2.86
N VAL A 55 4.86 -13.24 2.74
CA VAL A 55 3.69 -13.83 2.04
C VAL A 55 3.56 -13.38 0.58
N GLY A 56 4.55 -12.65 0.05
CA GLY A 56 4.59 -12.27 -1.36
C GLY A 56 3.95 -10.94 -1.72
N LYS A 57 3.76 -10.03 -0.75
CA LYS A 57 3.15 -8.72 -0.99
C LYS A 57 3.84 -7.91 -2.09
N THR A 58 5.15 -7.76 -1.98
CA THR A 58 5.95 -7.03 -2.97
C THR A 58 5.95 -7.73 -4.32
N TYR A 59 6.05 -9.05 -4.29
CA TYR A 59 6.18 -9.88 -5.49
C TYR A 59 4.96 -9.76 -6.41
N ILE A 60 3.76 -9.67 -5.84
CA ILE A 60 2.52 -9.46 -6.60
C ILE A 60 2.65 -8.22 -7.49
N LEU A 61 3.07 -7.10 -6.90
CA LEU A 61 3.13 -5.82 -7.61
C LEU A 61 4.31 -5.77 -8.59
N GLN A 62 5.43 -6.39 -8.25
CA GLN A 62 6.57 -6.51 -9.16
C GLN A 62 6.20 -7.26 -10.45
N LYS A 63 5.48 -8.36 -10.29
CA LYS A 63 5.02 -9.17 -11.44
C LYS A 63 4.04 -8.39 -12.31
N ILE A 64 3.14 -7.65 -11.70
CA ILE A 64 2.19 -6.82 -12.45
C ILE A 64 2.91 -5.70 -13.20
N ALA A 65 3.84 -5.01 -12.57
CA ALA A 65 4.60 -3.94 -13.20
C ALA A 65 5.39 -4.47 -14.41
N SER A 66 5.94 -5.67 -14.30
CA SER A 66 6.66 -6.34 -15.39
C SER A 66 5.77 -6.62 -16.60
N ILE A 67 4.56 -7.13 -16.37
CA ILE A 67 3.63 -7.50 -17.44
C ILE A 67 3.02 -6.25 -18.11
N ILE A 68 2.74 -5.20 -17.35
CA ILE A 68 2.19 -3.94 -17.86
C ILE A 68 3.29 -3.05 -18.48
N LYS A 69 4.55 -3.32 -18.14
CA LYS A 69 5.74 -2.58 -18.61
C LYS A 69 5.74 -1.13 -18.13
N VAL A 70 5.56 -0.96 -16.83
CA VAL A 70 5.70 0.34 -16.16
C VAL A 70 6.82 0.29 -15.14
N PRO A 71 7.43 1.43 -14.78
CA PRO A 71 8.41 1.45 -13.71
C PRO A 71 7.80 0.98 -12.39
N PHE A 72 8.58 0.22 -11.63
CA PHE A 72 8.23 -0.22 -10.28
C PHE A 72 9.27 0.32 -9.30
N VAL A 73 8.80 0.99 -8.25
CA VAL A 73 9.65 1.53 -7.21
C VAL A 73 9.17 1.04 -5.86
N GLU A 74 10.09 0.51 -5.07
CA GLU A 74 9.83 0.08 -3.71
C GLU A 74 10.52 1.05 -2.73
N VAL A 75 9.77 1.52 -1.74
CA VAL A 75 10.24 2.46 -0.72
C VAL A 75 9.86 1.94 0.66
N ASP A 76 10.81 1.94 1.58
CA ASP A 76 10.57 1.68 2.99
C ASP A 76 10.32 3.01 3.72
N ILE A 77 9.06 3.25 4.10
CA ILE A 77 8.68 4.52 4.73
C ILE A 77 9.29 4.70 6.13
N SER A 78 9.70 3.61 6.78
CA SER A 78 10.33 3.67 8.11
C SER A 78 11.68 4.41 8.06
N LYS A 79 12.28 4.54 6.89
CA LYS A 79 13.52 5.30 6.68
C LYS A 79 13.30 6.81 6.62
N PHE A 80 12.06 7.28 6.61
CA PHE A 80 11.76 8.70 6.66
C PHE A 80 12.11 9.25 8.04
N SER A 81 12.92 10.30 8.05
CA SER A 81 13.44 10.87 9.29
C SER A 81 12.36 11.56 10.11
N LYS A 82 12.36 11.25 11.41
CA LYS A 82 11.51 11.92 12.40
C LYS A 82 11.90 13.38 12.62
N THR A 83 13.12 13.80 12.24
CA THR A 83 13.65 15.12 12.54
C THR A 83 13.86 16.00 11.30
N GLY A 84 13.63 15.47 10.10
CA GLY A 84 13.77 16.21 8.85
C GLY A 84 15.20 16.48 8.38
N TYR A 85 16.23 16.16 9.17
CA TYR A 85 17.63 16.46 8.84
C TYR A 85 18.40 15.31 8.18
N VAL A 86 18.01 14.07 8.46
CA VAL A 86 18.65 12.88 7.87
C VAL A 86 17.56 11.86 7.59
N GLY A 87 17.27 11.63 6.34
CA GLY A 87 16.27 10.64 5.94
C GLY A 87 15.63 10.98 4.60
N MET A 88 14.80 10.09 4.13
CA MET A 88 14.08 10.26 2.87
C MET A 88 12.92 11.22 3.05
N SER A 89 12.63 11.97 2.00
CA SER A 89 11.45 12.83 1.89
C SER A 89 10.54 12.33 0.76
N VAL A 90 9.36 12.90 0.65
CA VAL A 90 8.44 12.61 -0.46
C VAL A 90 9.09 12.92 -1.82
N ASP A 91 9.88 13.98 -1.88
CA ASP A 91 10.63 14.33 -3.09
C ASP A 91 11.63 13.22 -3.48
N ASP A 92 12.24 12.57 -2.50
CA ASP A 92 13.14 11.44 -2.76
C ASP A 92 12.42 10.25 -3.38
N ILE A 93 11.17 10.00 -3.00
CA ILE A 93 10.35 8.98 -3.66
C ILE A 93 10.22 9.28 -5.15
N LEU A 94 9.91 10.52 -5.48
CA LEU A 94 9.73 10.94 -6.87
C LEU A 94 11.04 10.95 -7.64
N ARG A 95 12.18 11.30 -7.00
CA ARG A 95 13.52 11.15 -7.61
C ARG A 95 13.80 9.68 -7.95
N TYR A 96 13.44 8.77 -7.06
CA TYR A 96 13.57 7.34 -7.28
C TYR A 96 12.76 6.89 -8.50
N VAL A 97 11.51 7.34 -8.60
CA VAL A 97 10.63 7.03 -9.74
C VAL A 97 11.25 7.54 -11.04
N LEU A 98 11.73 8.78 -11.05
CA LEU A 98 12.39 9.37 -12.21
C LEU A 98 13.63 8.58 -12.61
N SER A 99 14.45 8.20 -11.63
CA SER A 99 15.66 7.39 -11.86
C SER A 99 15.32 6.06 -12.53
N LYS A 100 14.29 5.37 -12.06
CA LYS A 100 13.82 4.10 -12.64
C LYS A 100 13.31 4.27 -14.08
N ALA A 101 12.81 5.44 -14.42
CA ALA A 101 12.32 5.79 -15.75
C ALA A 101 13.40 6.44 -16.62
N ASN A 102 14.67 6.45 -16.21
CA ASN A 102 15.78 7.11 -16.89
C ASN A 102 15.48 8.60 -17.15
N ASN A 103 14.85 9.26 -16.18
CA ASN A 103 14.41 10.66 -16.21
C ASN A 103 13.41 10.98 -17.33
N LYS A 104 12.74 9.97 -17.87
CA LYS A 104 11.64 10.14 -18.81
C LYS A 104 10.35 10.41 -18.03
N LYS A 105 9.91 11.65 -18.05
CA LYS A 105 8.73 12.12 -17.30
C LYS A 105 7.47 11.29 -17.57
N GLU A 106 7.15 11.06 -18.82
CA GLU A 106 5.94 10.33 -19.24
C GLU A 106 5.95 8.88 -18.71
N GLU A 107 7.11 8.24 -18.70
CA GLU A 107 7.27 6.89 -18.17
C GLU A 107 7.14 6.90 -16.63
N ALA A 108 7.79 7.84 -15.97
CA ALA A 108 7.74 7.99 -14.51
C ALA A 108 6.31 8.19 -14.01
N GLU A 109 5.53 8.98 -14.72
CA GLU A 109 4.15 9.31 -14.32
C GLU A 109 3.17 8.14 -14.44
N LYS A 110 3.59 7.00 -14.99
CA LYS A 110 2.82 5.75 -15.07
C LYS A 110 3.28 4.69 -14.07
N ALA A 111 4.22 5.02 -13.20
CA ALA A 111 4.84 4.06 -12.29
C ALA A 111 3.86 3.46 -11.28
N ILE A 112 4.21 2.26 -10.82
CA ILE A 112 3.67 1.68 -9.59
C ILE A 112 4.67 1.97 -8.47
N VAL A 113 4.22 2.67 -7.43
CA VAL A 113 5.03 3.02 -6.27
C VAL A 113 4.56 2.19 -5.08
N TYR A 114 5.41 1.29 -4.63
CA TYR A 114 5.16 0.40 -3.51
C TYR A 114 5.82 0.99 -2.26
N ILE A 115 4.99 1.37 -1.28
CA ILE A 115 5.44 1.97 -0.03
C ILE A 115 5.25 0.96 1.08
N ASP A 116 6.35 0.32 1.49
CA ASP A 116 6.34 -0.70 2.52
C ASP A 116 6.49 -0.11 3.93
N GLU A 117 6.19 -0.93 4.93
CA GLU A 117 6.29 -0.57 6.34
C GLU A 117 5.36 0.58 6.74
N ILE A 118 4.19 0.69 6.07
CA ILE A 118 3.27 1.82 6.30
C ILE A 118 2.74 1.87 7.74
N ASP A 119 2.63 0.75 8.40
CA ASP A 119 2.21 0.67 9.80
C ASP A 119 3.16 1.39 10.76
N LYS A 120 4.39 1.65 10.35
CA LYS A 120 5.40 2.38 11.15
C LYS A 120 5.11 3.88 11.26
N ILE A 121 4.26 4.42 10.40
CA ILE A 121 3.90 5.86 10.45
C ILE A 121 2.55 6.11 11.12
N ARG A 122 2.00 5.13 11.81
CA ARG A 122 0.79 5.34 12.61
C ARG A 122 1.06 6.35 13.72
N THR A 123 0.07 7.16 14.03
CA THR A 123 0.14 8.09 15.17
C THR A 123 -0.05 7.31 16.46
N GLN A 124 0.91 7.37 17.37
CA GLN A 124 0.84 6.72 18.67
C GLN A 124 0.73 7.76 19.78
N PHE A 125 0.07 7.39 20.88
CA PHE A 125 0.11 8.19 22.11
C PHE A 125 1.41 7.86 22.83
N THR A 126 2.16 8.90 23.23
CA THR A 126 3.33 8.74 24.05
C THR A 126 2.94 8.48 25.51
N SER A 127 3.83 7.87 26.29
CA SER A 127 3.62 7.58 27.71
C SER A 127 3.29 8.78 28.59
N GLY A 128 3.52 10.00 28.10
CA GLY A 128 3.16 11.25 28.77
C GLY A 128 1.82 11.86 28.33
N GLY A 129 1.00 11.14 27.54
CA GLY A 129 -0.29 11.61 27.04
C GLY A 129 -0.22 12.50 25.81
N GLY A 130 0.99 12.71 25.23
CA GLY A 130 1.17 13.46 24.00
C GLY A 130 0.99 12.56 22.77
N ARG A 131 0.57 13.16 21.64
CA ARG A 131 0.52 12.49 20.34
C ARG A 131 1.91 12.40 19.73
N ASP A 132 2.20 11.29 19.05
CA ASP A 132 3.34 11.20 18.15
C ASP A 132 3.03 12.00 16.87
N ILE A 133 3.48 13.24 16.84
CA ILE A 133 3.25 14.19 15.76
C ILE A 133 3.98 13.74 14.48
N ASN A 134 5.08 13.01 14.60
CA ASN A 134 5.91 12.60 13.44
C ASN A 134 5.18 11.65 12.51
N GLY A 135 4.46 10.66 13.03
CA GLY A 135 3.67 9.75 12.21
C GLY A 135 2.59 10.50 11.44
N GLN A 136 1.89 11.42 12.09
CA GLN A 136 0.87 12.25 11.45
C GLN A 136 1.48 13.15 10.36
N ASP A 137 2.64 13.74 10.61
CA ASP A 137 3.32 14.61 9.64
C ASP A 137 3.70 13.83 8.37
N ILE A 138 4.22 12.60 8.52
CA ILE A 138 4.56 11.76 7.38
C ILE A 138 3.32 11.37 6.59
N GLN A 139 2.22 11.01 7.27
CA GLN A 139 0.95 10.74 6.60
C GLN A 139 0.48 11.96 5.78
N THR A 140 0.58 13.15 6.35
CA THR A 140 0.20 14.40 5.69
C THR A 140 1.10 14.68 4.47
N GLU A 141 2.40 14.43 4.59
CA GLU A 141 3.34 14.56 3.47
C GLU A 141 3.01 13.59 2.33
N LEU A 142 2.76 12.32 2.66
CA LEU A 142 2.37 11.31 1.68
C LEU A 142 1.05 11.64 1.00
N LEU A 143 0.14 12.26 1.72
CA LEU A 143 -1.18 12.61 1.20
C LEU A 143 -1.07 13.46 -0.06
N LYS A 144 -0.09 14.34 -0.14
CA LYS A 144 0.15 15.21 -1.31
C LYS A 144 0.32 14.41 -2.60
N ILE A 145 1.12 13.35 -2.55
CA ILE A 145 1.36 12.50 -3.73
C ILE A 145 0.21 11.52 -3.97
N LEU A 146 -0.43 11.04 -2.92
CA LEU A 146 -1.58 10.13 -3.05
C LEU A 146 -2.80 10.81 -3.66
N GLU A 147 -3.05 12.08 -3.32
CA GLU A 147 -4.13 12.89 -3.90
C GLU A 147 -3.90 13.18 -5.38
N GLY A 148 -2.65 13.34 -5.74
CA GLY A 148 -2.23 13.72 -7.07
C GLY A 148 -1.97 15.20 -7.20
N ALA A 149 -0.76 15.52 -7.62
CA ALA A 149 -0.31 16.90 -7.82
C ALA A 149 0.87 16.93 -8.79
N GLU A 150 1.15 18.09 -9.33
CA GLU A 150 2.42 18.37 -10.02
C GLU A 150 3.43 18.84 -8.99
N ILE A 151 4.54 18.13 -8.87
CA ILE A 151 5.57 18.41 -7.87
C ILE A 151 6.89 18.65 -8.59
N PRO A 152 7.49 19.84 -8.39
CA PRO A 152 8.79 20.14 -8.98
C PRO A 152 9.89 19.38 -8.25
N ILE A 153 10.66 18.59 -8.98
CA ILE A 153 11.75 17.77 -8.46
C ILE A 153 13.05 18.20 -9.09
N THR A 154 14.03 18.52 -8.26
CA THR A 154 15.38 18.81 -8.69
C THR A 154 16.14 17.51 -8.92
N VAL A 155 16.65 17.33 -10.13
CA VAL A 155 17.48 16.18 -10.52
C VAL A 155 18.86 16.65 -10.94
N GLY A 156 19.88 15.85 -10.69
CA GLY A 156 21.26 16.14 -10.98
C GLY A 156 22.15 16.20 -9.74
N GLY A 157 23.42 15.89 -9.92
CA GLY A 157 24.40 15.90 -8.83
C GLY A 157 25.14 17.25 -8.71
N PRO A 158 26.02 17.38 -7.71
CA PRO A 158 26.76 18.62 -7.47
C PRO A 158 27.69 19.06 -8.62
N MET A 159 28.00 18.16 -9.52
CA MET A 159 28.87 18.38 -10.67
C MET A 159 28.13 18.57 -11.99
N SER A 160 26.82 18.43 -12.00
CA SER A 160 25.97 18.62 -13.17
C SER A 160 24.98 19.76 -12.93
N ARG A 161 24.54 20.40 -14.04
CA ARG A 161 23.47 21.40 -13.96
C ARG A 161 22.23 20.78 -13.32
N GLU A 162 21.75 21.40 -12.25
CA GLU A 162 20.48 21.01 -11.64
C GLU A 162 19.34 21.31 -12.63
N ASN A 163 18.58 20.27 -12.96
CA ASN A 163 17.38 20.39 -13.77
C ASN A 163 16.14 20.21 -12.88
N LEU A 164 15.17 21.08 -13.08
CA LEU A 164 13.89 20.98 -12.42
C LEU A 164 12.90 20.24 -13.33
N ILE A 165 12.40 19.11 -12.88
CA ILE A 165 11.38 18.33 -13.58
C ILE A 165 10.12 18.36 -12.75
N SER A 166 9.01 18.83 -13.35
CA SER A 166 7.70 18.78 -12.71
C SER A 166 7.07 17.41 -12.94
N VAL A 167 6.85 16.66 -11.87
CA VAL A 167 6.31 15.30 -11.91
C VAL A 167 4.86 15.31 -11.48
N ASP A 168 3.99 14.81 -12.33
CA ASP A 168 2.56 14.66 -12.03
C ASP A 168 2.30 13.28 -11.45
N THR A 169 1.83 13.22 -10.21
CA THR A 169 1.57 11.97 -9.50
C THR A 169 0.15 11.43 -9.71
N ARG A 170 -0.71 12.14 -10.41
CA ARG A 170 -2.12 11.76 -10.60
C ARG A 170 -2.30 10.40 -11.26
N ASN A 171 -1.40 10.02 -12.13
CA ASN A 171 -1.47 8.78 -12.91
C ASN A 171 -0.56 7.67 -12.37
N MET A 172 0.14 7.90 -11.28
CA MET A 172 0.86 6.85 -10.57
C MET A 172 -0.10 6.01 -9.75
N LEU A 173 0.16 4.71 -9.66
CA LEU A 173 -0.56 3.83 -8.74
C LEU A 173 0.29 3.65 -7.47
N PHE A 174 -0.28 4.02 -6.34
CA PHE A 174 0.38 3.86 -5.05
C PHE A 174 -0.17 2.64 -4.32
N VAL A 175 0.72 1.83 -3.80
CA VAL A 175 0.39 0.66 -2.98
C VAL A 175 1.13 0.81 -1.67
N CYS A 176 0.39 0.97 -0.58
CA CYS A 176 0.94 1.00 0.77
C CYS A 176 0.78 -0.37 1.39
N SER A 177 1.78 -0.83 2.12
CA SER A 177 1.79 -2.18 2.69
C SER A 177 2.40 -2.20 4.08
N GLY A 178 1.92 -3.12 4.91
CA GLY A 178 2.47 -3.34 6.23
C GLY A 178 1.92 -4.59 6.90
N ALA A 179 2.58 -5.01 7.97
CA ALA A 179 2.17 -6.16 8.76
C ALA A 179 1.07 -5.83 9.77
N PHE A 180 0.98 -4.59 10.19
CA PHE A 180 -0.01 -4.08 11.13
C PHE A 180 -0.09 -4.90 12.43
N PRO A 181 1.01 -5.02 13.18
CA PRO A 181 0.99 -5.72 14.46
C PRO A 181 -0.06 -5.07 15.38
N ASP A 182 -0.75 -5.88 16.17
CA ASP A 182 -1.81 -5.49 17.12
C ASP A 182 -3.13 -4.99 16.49
N LEU A 183 -3.21 -4.81 15.17
CA LEU A 183 -4.46 -4.42 14.51
C LEU A 183 -5.56 -5.46 14.74
N GLU A 184 -5.21 -6.73 14.75
CA GLU A 184 -6.14 -7.84 14.95
C GLU A 184 -6.90 -7.73 16.27
N GLN A 185 -6.24 -7.24 17.32
CA GLN A 185 -6.84 -7.01 18.63
C GLN A 185 -7.88 -5.89 18.59
N ILE A 186 -7.60 -4.83 17.84
CA ILE A 186 -8.55 -3.72 17.65
C ILE A 186 -9.80 -4.22 16.93
N ILE A 187 -9.61 -5.00 15.87
CA ILE A 187 -10.71 -5.60 15.11
C ILE A 187 -11.53 -6.53 16.02
N GLY A 188 -10.84 -7.40 16.76
CA GLY A 188 -11.48 -8.35 17.69
C GLY A 188 -12.27 -7.66 18.78
N ALA A 189 -11.77 -6.56 19.34
CA ALA A 189 -12.46 -5.78 20.36
C ALA A 189 -13.74 -5.14 19.80
N ARG A 190 -13.71 -4.60 18.59
CA ARG A 190 -14.89 -4.04 17.92
C ARG A 190 -15.95 -5.11 17.69
N ILE A 191 -15.56 -6.25 17.14
CA ILE A 191 -16.47 -7.37 16.88
C ILE A 191 -17.06 -7.91 18.18
N GLY A 192 -16.26 -8.01 19.23
CA GLY A 192 -16.74 -8.44 20.56
C GLY A 192 -17.79 -7.52 21.14
N LYS A 193 -17.66 -6.22 20.99
CA LYS A 193 -18.66 -5.23 21.42
C LYS A 193 -19.96 -5.38 20.61
N GLU A 194 -19.86 -5.53 19.31
CA GLU A 194 -21.04 -5.72 18.45
C GLU A 194 -21.80 -7.00 18.81
N LYS A 195 -21.10 -8.07 19.14
CA LYS A 195 -21.71 -9.34 19.56
C LYS A 195 -22.36 -9.26 20.94
N SER A 196 -21.80 -8.48 21.87
CA SER A 196 -22.37 -8.31 23.21
C SER A 196 -23.65 -7.48 23.22
N ILE A 197 -23.88 -6.67 22.19
CA ILE A 197 -25.10 -5.88 22.01
C ILE A 197 -26.20 -6.73 21.35
N GLY A 198 -25.83 -7.77 20.61
CA GLY A 198 -26.76 -8.68 19.95
C GLY A 198 -27.15 -9.86 20.87
N PHE A 199 -28.46 -10.08 21.03
CA PHE A 199 -29.05 -11.11 21.90
C PHE A 199 -28.75 -12.56 21.51
N SER A 200 -27.95 -12.84 20.48
CA SER A 200 -27.75 -14.19 19.94
C SER A 200 -26.30 -14.65 19.97
N ALA A 201 -25.48 -14.08 20.84
CA ALA A 201 -24.07 -14.46 20.92
C ALA A 201 -23.86 -15.80 21.60
N THR A 202 -23.92 -16.89 20.86
CA THR A 202 -23.22 -18.12 21.24
C THR A 202 -21.73 -17.86 21.06
N PRO A 203 -20.89 -18.01 22.11
CA PRO A 203 -19.46 -17.93 21.93
C PRO A 203 -19.01 -19.08 21.04
N THR A 204 -18.82 -18.80 19.76
CA THR A 204 -18.12 -19.71 18.88
C THR A 204 -16.65 -19.70 19.29
N LYS A 205 -16.16 -20.86 19.71
CA LYS A 205 -14.74 -21.08 19.90
C LYS A 205 -14.03 -20.70 18.62
N ARG A 206 -13.23 -19.64 18.67
CA ARG A 206 -12.33 -19.28 17.58
C ARG A 206 -11.38 -20.43 17.33
N SER A 207 -11.30 -20.92 16.10
CA SER A 207 -10.15 -21.74 15.74
C SER A 207 -8.90 -20.84 15.77
N GLU A 208 -7.79 -21.37 16.27
CA GLU A 208 -6.50 -20.66 16.34
C GLU A 208 -5.99 -20.17 14.97
N THR A 209 -6.64 -20.61 13.88
CA THR A 209 -6.31 -20.27 12.49
C THR A 209 -7.14 -19.12 11.90
N ASP A 210 -8.18 -18.66 12.61
CA ASP A 210 -9.03 -17.58 12.09
C ASP A 210 -8.48 -16.21 12.41
N SER A 211 -7.83 -15.60 11.41
CA SER A 211 -7.42 -14.22 11.47
C SER A 211 -8.64 -13.32 11.28
N ASN A 212 -8.72 -12.23 12.07
CA ASN A 212 -9.76 -11.22 11.90
C ASN A 212 -9.42 -10.16 10.86
N PHE A 213 -8.23 -10.21 10.26
CA PHE A 213 -7.80 -9.19 9.31
C PHE A 213 -8.77 -9.00 8.14
N ASP A 214 -9.45 -10.05 7.71
CA ASP A 214 -10.48 -9.99 6.67
C ASP A 214 -11.69 -9.12 7.03
N LYS A 215 -11.86 -8.83 8.32
CA LYS A 215 -12.96 -8.00 8.84
C LYS A 215 -12.54 -6.58 9.15
N VAL A 216 -11.34 -6.17 8.72
CA VAL A 216 -10.82 -4.83 8.96
C VAL A 216 -11.75 -3.77 8.39
N SER A 217 -11.97 -2.71 9.16
CA SER A 217 -12.73 -1.54 8.74
C SER A 217 -11.87 -0.28 8.78
N VAL A 218 -12.33 0.77 8.12
CA VAL A 218 -11.68 2.09 8.20
C VAL A 218 -11.59 2.57 9.66
N GLU A 219 -12.63 2.31 10.46
CA GLU A 219 -12.64 2.69 11.88
C GLU A 219 -11.53 2.01 12.67
N ASP A 220 -11.24 0.76 12.37
CA ASP A 220 -10.13 0.02 13.01
C ASP A 220 -8.79 0.67 12.69
N LEU A 221 -8.59 1.08 11.44
CA LEU A 221 -7.37 1.73 10.98
C LEU A 221 -7.22 3.15 11.56
N VAL A 222 -8.33 3.87 11.75
CA VAL A 222 -8.31 5.15 12.46
C VAL A 222 -7.88 4.95 13.91
N LYS A 223 -8.42 3.98 14.60
CA LYS A 223 -7.99 3.62 15.97
C LYS A 223 -6.53 3.18 16.02
N TYR A 224 -6.08 2.53 14.98
CA TYR A 224 -4.69 2.11 14.87
C TYR A 224 -3.73 3.29 14.77
N GLY A 225 -4.19 4.45 14.27
CA GLY A 225 -3.40 5.67 14.19
C GLY A 225 -3.29 6.30 12.81
N PHE A 226 -4.22 5.99 11.91
CA PHE A 226 -4.23 6.59 10.58
C PHE A 226 -5.29 7.66 10.45
N LEU A 227 -4.94 8.73 9.74
CA LEU A 227 -5.87 9.82 9.41
C LEU A 227 -6.93 9.32 8.43
N ARG A 228 -8.17 9.78 8.61
CA ARG A 228 -9.26 9.42 7.69
C ARG A 228 -8.97 9.89 6.26
N GLU A 229 -8.39 11.07 6.10
CA GLU A 229 -8.03 11.59 4.79
C GLU A 229 -7.01 10.69 4.08
N PHE A 230 -6.04 10.19 4.84
CA PHE A 230 -5.03 9.26 4.32
C PHE A 230 -5.68 7.96 3.84
N LEU A 231 -6.54 7.38 4.67
CA LEU A 231 -7.26 6.14 4.32
C LEU A 231 -8.22 6.35 3.16
N GLY A 232 -8.79 7.54 3.03
CA GLY A 232 -9.65 7.90 1.90
C GLY A 232 -8.94 7.86 0.55
N ARG A 233 -7.62 7.95 0.54
CA ARG A 233 -6.81 7.83 -0.68
C ARG A 233 -6.30 6.42 -0.94
N LEU A 234 -6.64 5.48 -0.06
CA LEU A 234 -6.33 4.05 -0.19
C LEU A 234 -7.63 3.24 -0.14
N PRO A 235 -8.52 3.41 -1.14
CA PRO A 235 -9.86 2.83 -1.07
C PRO A 235 -9.90 1.32 -1.22
N VAL A 236 -8.86 0.72 -1.80
CA VAL A 236 -8.78 -0.73 -1.96
C VAL A 236 -7.95 -1.30 -0.81
N ILE A 237 -8.64 -1.88 0.16
CA ILE A 237 -7.99 -2.53 1.30
C ILE A 237 -8.08 -4.04 1.08
N THR A 238 -6.94 -4.70 1.01
CA THR A 238 -6.89 -6.14 0.84
C THR A 238 -5.88 -6.79 1.79
N VAL A 239 -6.18 -8.01 2.17
CA VAL A 239 -5.44 -8.73 3.19
C VAL A 239 -4.82 -9.97 2.60
N LEU A 240 -3.53 -10.19 2.87
CA LEU A 240 -2.85 -11.43 2.55
C LEU A 240 -2.81 -12.30 3.81
N SER A 241 -3.20 -13.54 3.64
CA SER A 241 -3.21 -14.52 4.74
C SER A 241 -1.80 -15.09 4.97
N PRO A 242 -1.49 -15.55 6.19
CA PRO A 242 -0.29 -16.34 6.40
C PRO A 242 -0.28 -17.57 5.51
N LEU A 243 0.91 -17.97 5.04
CA LEU A 243 1.07 -19.17 4.23
C LEU A 243 0.79 -20.42 5.06
N SER A 244 -0.02 -21.34 4.52
CA SER A 244 -0.27 -22.63 5.15
C SER A 244 0.92 -23.59 4.96
N LYS A 245 0.96 -24.67 5.72
CA LYS A 245 1.97 -25.74 5.52
C LYS A 245 1.95 -26.34 4.12
N PRO A 246 0.78 -26.63 3.52
CA PRO A 246 0.72 -27.06 2.10
C PRO A 246 1.28 -26.04 1.14
N ASP A 247 1.05 -24.75 1.35
CA ASP A 247 1.58 -23.67 0.51
C ASP A 247 3.10 -23.61 0.57
N LEU A 248 3.69 -23.73 1.75
CA LEU A 248 5.15 -23.75 1.94
C LEU A 248 5.79 -24.95 1.23
N LYS A 249 5.17 -26.14 1.33
CA LYS A 249 5.63 -27.31 0.60
C LYS A 249 5.62 -27.10 -0.90
N ARG A 250 4.61 -26.47 -1.42
CA ARG A 250 4.47 -26.18 -2.85
C ARG A 250 5.53 -25.19 -3.34
N ILE A 251 5.82 -24.15 -2.57
CA ILE A 251 6.90 -23.19 -2.89
C ILE A 251 8.26 -23.89 -2.94
N LEU A 252 8.52 -24.81 -2.02
CA LEU A 252 9.81 -25.52 -1.94
C LEU A 252 9.97 -26.57 -3.05
N SER A 253 8.89 -27.04 -3.68
CA SER A 253 8.92 -28.06 -4.73
C SER A 253 8.97 -27.48 -6.16
N GLU A 254 8.77 -26.20 -6.35
CA GLU A 254 8.89 -25.45 -7.59
C GLU A 254 10.21 -24.68 -7.66
#